data_207b4016a8b090cee489b4c7ce536856
#
_entry.id   207b4016a8b090cee489b4c7ce536856
#
_cell.length_a   1.000
_cell.length_b   1.000
_cell.length_c   1.000
_cell.angle_alpha   90.00
_cell.angle_beta   90.00
_cell.angle_gamma   90.00
#
_symmetry.space_group_name_H-M   'P 1'
#
loop_
_entity.id
_entity.type
_entity.pdbx_description
1 polymer ?
#
loop_
_entity_poly.entity_id
_entity_poly.type
_entity_poly.pdbx_seq_one_letter_code
_entity_poly.pdbx_strand_id
1 'polypeptide(L)'
;RKESSAASDVYKRQCYDRGPITFNGLQNGEEYDARKEVNGWDAPGFDDSSWKPATLFAAPPVNVEIQGYVGSPIQNNVTLTAQSVVEPIPGVYVYDMGQNMVGVPRLTFKGKAGQEITIRFGEMNYPETIPTEPVAPYTIAMYKEKKGQVYTDNYRSALSTDRYILKGDAAGETYEPRFTFHGFRYVEIHGLDKPLPLEAVKGIVLESIGARTSGYETSDERVNRLFNNIIWGQRGNFLSVPTDCPQRDERMGWTGDAQVFARTATYNMNVDPFYTRWLYSVRDNQGDDGSYANYIPVVGFPPHGAEDGGGAMGWMEAGVIVPWQMYQQYGDVRILEQHYASMVAYMDYLERRAIRYVQPFGGFGDWLAIEPTNSMLTNTAYSAYDALIMEQVAKRLGKDADQRRFRTFYENVKRSFNDLFVNEEGRTFAPTVESIFGKDSQVGMWPGTAATEAKIVDTQTSYVVPLQFDLFNEKNKPLAIRHLVENIKKHNYTLTTGFIGTPYLNLVLSDNGYDDVAYKLFEQTAYPSWLYPVLQGATTIWERWNSYTLVNGFGPVDMNSFNHYSYGAIEEWMIAYTLGIQRDEEQPA
;
A
#
# COMPACT_ATOMS: atom_id res chain seq x y z
N ARG A 1 21.45 -19.88 26.65
CA ARG A 1 21.92 -20.91 25.67
C ARG A 1 23.30 -21.37 26.15
N LYS A 2 23.50 -22.67 26.25
CA LYS A 2 24.80 -23.20 26.71
C LYS A 2 25.81 -22.99 25.58
N GLU A 3 26.94 -22.37 25.88
CA GLU A 3 28.03 -22.15 24.93
C GLU A 3 28.50 -23.42 24.21
N SER A 4 28.31 -24.60 24.85
CA SER A 4 28.63 -25.90 24.27
C SER A 4 27.79 -26.29 23.07
N SER A 5 26.56 -25.76 22.90
CA SER A 5 25.73 -26.05 21.73
C SER A 5 26.16 -25.24 20.51
N ALA A 6 26.67 -24.02 20.71
CA ALA A 6 27.18 -23.20 19.62
C ALA A 6 28.49 -23.76 19.04
N ALA A 7 29.40 -24.31 19.91
CA ALA A 7 30.63 -24.90 19.46
C ALA A 7 30.44 -26.24 18.71
N SER A 8 29.46 -27.07 19.12
CA SER A 8 29.15 -28.30 18.39
C SER A 8 28.46 -28.03 17.04
N ASP A 9 27.76 -26.92 16.90
CA ASP A 9 27.14 -26.47 15.63
C ASP A 9 28.17 -26.09 14.56
N VAL A 10 29.33 -25.55 14.97
CA VAL A 10 30.36 -25.12 14.02
C VAL A 10 30.97 -26.31 13.25
N TYR A 11 30.99 -27.47 13.85
CA TYR A 11 31.53 -28.69 13.22
C TYR A 11 30.51 -29.55 12.48
N LYS A 12 29.21 -29.23 12.62
CA LYS A 12 28.09 -30.02 12.04
C LYS A 12 27.20 -29.23 11.11
N ARG A 13 27.62 -28.07 10.61
CA ARG A 13 26.87 -27.32 9.59
C ARG A 13 26.99 -28.04 8.26
N GLN A 14 25.92 -28.67 7.87
CA GLN A 14 25.83 -29.44 6.65
C GLN A 14 24.61 -29.01 5.85
N CYS A 15 24.67 -29.21 4.54
CA CYS A 15 23.60 -28.87 3.60
C CYS A 15 23.11 -30.12 2.90
N TYR A 16 21.80 -30.19 2.68
CA TYR A 16 21.14 -31.19 1.86
C TYR A 16 20.43 -30.52 0.70
N ASP A 17 20.80 -30.87 -0.54
CA ASP A 17 20.33 -30.23 -1.78
C ASP A 17 19.22 -31.03 -2.50
N ARG A 18 18.64 -32.05 -1.86
CA ARG A 18 17.60 -32.93 -2.42
C ARG A 18 16.35 -32.97 -1.57
N GLY A 19 16.05 -31.89 -0.88
CA GLY A 19 14.87 -31.74 -0.02
C GLY A 19 13.55 -31.75 -0.80
N PRO A 20 12.42 -31.73 -0.09
CA PRO A 20 11.10 -31.78 -0.68
C PRO A 20 10.71 -30.53 -1.46
N ILE A 21 11.24 -29.35 -1.12
CA ILE A 21 11.00 -28.10 -1.86
C ILE A 21 11.86 -28.15 -3.12
N THR A 22 11.23 -28.32 -4.27
CA THR A 22 11.91 -28.41 -5.57
C THR A 22 11.97 -27.10 -6.32
N PHE A 23 11.05 -26.19 -6.01
CA PHE A 23 11.01 -24.81 -6.47
C PHE A 23 10.39 -23.94 -5.39
N ASN A 24 10.84 -22.70 -5.29
CA ASN A 24 10.20 -21.67 -4.47
C ASN A 24 10.46 -20.28 -5.05
N GLY A 25 9.41 -19.47 -5.13
CA GLY A 25 9.47 -18.08 -5.54
C GLY A 25 8.40 -17.27 -4.81
N LEU A 26 8.81 -16.13 -4.24
CA LEU A 26 7.91 -15.31 -3.42
C LEU A 26 6.59 -14.97 -4.12
N GLN A 27 6.64 -14.71 -5.43
CA GLN A 27 5.48 -14.34 -6.26
C GLN A 27 4.90 -15.55 -7.02
N ASN A 28 5.70 -16.59 -7.25
CA ASN A 28 5.31 -17.70 -8.09
C ASN A 28 4.69 -18.85 -7.32
N GLY A 29 5.06 -19.02 -6.04
CA GLY A 29 4.60 -20.10 -5.19
C GLY A 29 5.68 -21.13 -4.91
N GLU A 30 5.27 -22.30 -4.41
CA GLU A 30 6.16 -23.40 -4.00
C GLU A 30 5.79 -24.71 -4.71
N GLU A 31 6.80 -25.47 -5.13
CA GLU A 31 6.64 -26.87 -5.54
C GLU A 31 7.25 -27.78 -4.48
N TYR A 32 6.41 -28.63 -3.90
CA TYR A 32 6.77 -29.53 -2.81
C TYR A 32 6.51 -31.00 -3.19
N ASP A 33 7.55 -31.83 -3.19
CA ASP A 33 7.45 -33.25 -3.40
C ASP A 33 7.61 -34.00 -2.06
N ALA A 34 6.49 -34.38 -1.43
CA ALA A 34 6.51 -35.01 -0.12
C ALA A 34 7.22 -36.39 -0.11
N ARG A 35 7.42 -37.02 -1.27
CA ARG A 35 8.18 -38.27 -1.38
C ARG A 35 9.67 -38.07 -1.08
N LYS A 36 10.16 -36.82 -1.12
CA LYS A 36 11.56 -36.45 -0.85
C LYS A 36 11.78 -35.97 0.60
N GLU A 37 10.77 -36.05 1.44
CA GLU A 37 10.94 -35.76 2.85
C GLU A 37 11.99 -36.65 3.52
N VAL A 38 12.83 -36.05 4.36
CA VAL A 38 13.85 -36.75 5.15
C VAL A 38 13.35 -36.87 6.57
N ASN A 39 12.82 -38.02 6.95
CA ASN A 39 12.24 -38.22 8.26
C ASN A 39 13.30 -38.09 9.37
N GLY A 40 12.97 -37.31 10.40
CA GLY A 40 13.81 -37.12 11.60
C GLY A 40 15.07 -36.29 11.39
N TRP A 41 15.19 -35.56 10.29
CA TRP A 41 16.37 -34.71 10.01
C TRP A 41 16.63 -33.65 11.08
N ASP A 42 15.61 -33.25 11.81
CA ASP A 42 15.60 -32.28 12.90
C ASP A 42 15.65 -32.91 14.30
N ALA A 43 15.73 -34.24 14.36
CA ALA A 43 15.78 -34.99 15.62
C ALA A 43 17.23 -35.15 16.14
N PRO A 44 17.43 -35.19 17.45
CA PRO A 44 18.73 -35.52 18.02
C PRO A 44 19.20 -36.94 17.60
N GLY A 45 20.45 -37.03 17.09
CA GLY A 45 21.05 -38.31 16.68
C GLY A 45 20.76 -38.70 15.25
N PHE A 46 20.15 -37.84 14.44
CA PHE A 46 20.03 -38.07 12.99
C PHE A 46 21.41 -38.25 12.35
N ASP A 47 21.52 -39.23 11.47
CA ASP A 47 22.75 -39.49 10.70
C ASP A 47 22.83 -38.58 9.48
N ASP A 48 23.61 -37.49 9.61
CA ASP A 48 23.87 -36.49 8.58
C ASP A 48 25.18 -36.75 7.80
N SER A 49 25.80 -37.92 7.94
CA SER A 49 27.09 -38.25 7.34
C SER A 49 27.13 -38.14 5.80
N SER A 50 25.97 -38.30 5.15
CA SER A 50 25.82 -38.15 3.70
C SER A 50 25.61 -36.71 3.23
N TRP A 51 25.47 -35.75 4.16
CA TRP A 51 25.23 -34.34 3.82
C TRP A 51 26.54 -33.64 3.48
N LYS A 52 26.48 -32.62 2.64
CA LYS A 52 27.64 -31.81 2.25
C LYS A 52 27.99 -30.81 3.35
N PRO A 53 29.28 -30.54 3.58
CA PRO A 53 29.68 -29.44 4.48
C PRO A 53 29.12 -28.10 4.01
N ALA A 54 28.72 -27.24 4.95
CA ALA A 54 28.31 -25.88 4.63
C ALA A 54 29.48 -25.07 4.06
N THR A 55 29.23 -24.29 3.04
CA THR A 55 30.21 -23.37 2.47
C THR A 55 30.37 -22.17 3.39
N LEU A 56 31.59 -21.86 3.76
CA LEU A 56 31.92 -20.68 4.54
C LEU A 56 32.20 -19.48 3.61
N PHE A 57 31.49 -18.39 3.83
CA PHE A 57 31.76 -17.13 3.18
C PHE A 57 32.59 -16.22 4.09
N ALA A 58 33.28 -15.25 3.50
CA ALA A 58 33.99 -14.22 4.25
C ALA A 58 33.00 -13.44 5.15
N ALA A 59 33.54 -12.86 6.23
CA ALA A 59 32.76 -11.95 7.05
C ALA A 59 32.23 -10.77 6.20
N PRO A 60 31.09 -10.17 6.58
CA PRO A 60 30.61 -8.96 5.93
C PRO A 60 31.70 -7.88 5.87
N PRO A 61 31.67 -7.00 4.86
CA PRO A 61 32.58 -5.84 4.82
C PRO A 61 32.54 -5.06 6.14
N VAL A 62 33.65 -4.42 6.51
CA VAL A 62 33.79 -3.70 7.79
C VAL A 62 32.83 -2.54 7.99
N ASN A 63 32.24 -2.04 6.91
CA ASN A 63 31.21 -1.00 6.92
C ASN A 63 29.76 -1.54 7.04
N VAL A 64 29.59 -2.85 7.17
CA VAL A 64 28.27 -3.49 7.38
C VAL A 64 28.10 -3.78 8.86
N GLU A 65 27.12 -3.13 9.47
CA GLU A 65 26.72 -3.39 10.85
C GLU A 65 25.66 -4.49 10.90
N ILE A 66 25.90 -5.54 11.70
CA ILE A 66 24.94 -6.61 11.95
C ILE A 66 24.18 -6.28 13.23
N GLN A 67 22.90 -5.95 13.08
CA GLN A 67 22.03 -5.57 14.19
C GLN A 67 20.96 -6.64 14.46
N GLY A 68 20.40 -6.63 15.67
CA GLY A 68 19.16 -7.33 15.97
C GLY A 68 17.99 -6.72 15.20
N TYR A 69 17.01 -7.55 14.79
CA TYR A 69 15.80 -7.05 14.14
C TYR A 69 14.98 -6.20 15.12
N VAL A 70 14.74 -4.94 14.80
CA VAL A 70 14.05 -3.99 15.68
C VAL A 70 12.55 -3.88 15.41
N GLY A 71 12.06 -4.44 14.30
CA GLY A 71 10.63 -4.43 13.93
C GLY A 71 9.86 -5.60 14.51
N SER A 72 8.56 -5.62 14.26
CA SER A 72 7.70 -6.76 14.54
C SER A 72 8.00 -7.89 13.54
N PRO A 73 8.28 -9.11 14.00
CA PRO A 73 8.46 -10.25 13.10
C PRO A 73 7.14 -10.60 12.41
N ILE A 74 7.23 -11.33 11.30
CA ILE A 74 6.05 -11.93 10.68
C ILE A 74 5.45 -12.96 11.63
N GLN A 75 4.15 -12.87 11.88
CA GLN A 75 3.40 -13.74 12.78
C GLN A 75 2.12 -14.26 12.10
N ASN A 76 1.58 -15.35 12.64
CA ASN A 76 0.31 -15.95 12.22
C ASN A 76 -0.70 -15.87 13.37
N ASN A 77 -1.32 -14.73 13.54
CA ASN A 77 -2.25 -14.49 14.65
C ASN A 77 -3.70 -14.93 14.36
N VAL A 78 -4.03 -15.13 13.07
CA VAL A 78 -5.38 -15.46 12.62
C VAL A 78 -5.35 -16.65 11.68
N THR A 79 -6.28 -17.57 11.89
CA THR A 79 -6.54 -18.71 10.98
C THR A 79 -7.98 -18.65 10.50
N LEU A 80 -8.18 -18.62 9.19
CA LEU A 80 -9.49 -18.73 8.57
C LEU A 80 -9.74 -20.17 8.14
N THR A 81 -11.01 -20.59 8.15
CA THR A 81 -11.45 -21.88 7.59
C THR A 81 -12.36 -21.58 6.41
N ALA A 82 -12.24 -22.34 5.32
CA ALA A 82 -13.10 -22.19 4.16
C ALA A 82 -14.58 -22.24 4.57
N GLN A 83 -15.39 -21.34 4.01
CA GLN A 83 -16.81 -21.21 4.32
C GLN A 83 -17.70 -21.95 3.34
N SER A 84 -17.23 -22.10 2.10
CA SER A 84 -17.95 -22.82 1.05
C SER A 84 -17.00 -23.38 0.02
N VAL A 85 -17.50 -24.33 -0.79
CA VAL A 85 -16.81 -24.87 -1.95
C VAL A 85 -17.78 -25.01 -3.10
N VAL A 86 -17.31 -24.69 -4.31
CA VAL A 86 -18.04 -24.91 -5.56
C VAL A 86 -17.15 -25.65 -6.57
N GLU A 87 -17.77 -26.31 -7.55
CA GLU A 87 -17.10 -26.97 -8.66
C GLU A 87 -17.52 -26.29 -9.97
N PRO A 88 -16.84 -25.19 -10.37
CA PRO A 88 -17.22 -24.42 -11.57
C PRO A 88 -17.03 -25.23 -12.87
N ILE A 89 -16.04 -26.08 -12.91
CA ILE A 89 -15.83 -27.08 -13.98
C ILE A 89 -15.43 -28.42 -13.36
N PRO A 90 -15.74 -29.55 -14.00
CA PRO A 90 -15.48 -30.87 -13.43
C PRO A 90 -14.02 -31.06 -12.97
N GLY A 91 -13.83 -31.47 -11.71
CA GLY A 91 -12.53 -31.75 -11.10
C GLY A 91 -11.77 -30.50 -10.62
N VAL A 92 -12.36 -29.31 -10.68
CA VAL A 92 -11.81 -28.06 -10.15
C VAL A 92 -12.67 -27.56 -9.00
N TYR A 93 -12.08 -27.45 -7.82
CA TYR A 93 -12.79 -27.07 -6.60
C TYR A 93 -12.32 -25.71 -6.13
N VAL A 94 -13.23 -24.74 -6.03
CA VAL A 94 -12.96 -23.36 -5.59
C VAL A 94 -13.56 -23.14 -4.21
N TYR A 95 -12.69 -22.86 -3.23
CA TYR A 95 -13.04 -22.62 -1.84
C TYR A 95 -13.07 -21.11 -1.57
N ASP A 96 -14.15 -20.61 -0.98
CA ASP A 96 -14.23 -19.22 -0.49
C ASP A 96 -13.83 -19.18 0.99
N MET A 97 -12.79 -18.44 1.31
CA MET A 97 -12.35 -18.20 2.69
C MET A 97 -13.22 -17.19 3.44
N GLY A 98 -14.15 -16.53 2.73
CA GLY A 98 -15.03 -15.48 3.26
C GLY A 98 -14.36 -14.11 3.45
N GLN A 99 -13.02 -14.05 3.36
CA GLN A 99 -12.21 -12.86 3.58
C GLN A 99 -11.00 -12.87 2.64
N ASN A 100 -10.76 -11.77 1.93
CA ASN A 100 -9.50 -11.54 1.23
C ASN A 100 -8.40 -11.33 2.27
N MET A 101 -7.38 -12.18 2.25
CA MET A 101 -6.32 -12.26 3.25
C MET A 101 -4.95 -12.36 2.60
N VAL A 102 -3.91 -12.19 3.40
CA VAL A 102 -2.52 -12.43 2.99
C VAL A 102 -1.91 -13.50 3.88
N GLY A 103 -1.29 -14.49 3.28
CA GLY A 103 -0.71 -15.60 4.02
C GLY A 103 -0.53 -16.84 3.19
N VAL A 104 -0.64 -17.99 3.84
CA VAL A 104 -0.43 -19.31 3.22
C VAL A 104 -1.62 -20.24 3.44
N PRO A 105 -1.87 -21.19 2.54
CA PRO A 105 -2.83 -22.25 2.77
C PRO A 105 -2.27 -23.29 3.76
N ARG A 106 -3.13 -23.87 4.57
CA ARG A 106 -2.87 -25.14 5.26
C ARG A 106 -3.93 -26.14 4.84
N LEU A 107 -3.51 -27.11 4.04
CA LEU A 107 -4.39 -28.09 3.39
C LEU A 107 -4.07 -29.49 3.89
N THR A 108 -5.11 -30.29 4.18
CA THR A 108 -4.96 -31.68 4.58
C THR A 108 -5.53 -32.62 3.52
N PHE A 109 -4.69 -33.47 2.96
CA PHE A 109 -5.01 -34.36 1.86
C PHE A 109 -5.01 -35.81 2.28
N LYS A 110 -5.76 -36.65 1.52
CA LYS A 110 -5.57 -38.10 1.45
C LYS A 110 -5.61 -38.51 -0.03
N GLY A 111 -4.57 -39.19 -0.47
CA GLY A 111 -4.46 -39.62 -1.87
C GLY A 111 -3.36 -40.62 -2.09
N LYS A 112 -3.03 -40.88 -3.35
CA LYS A 112 -2.03 -41.88 -3.76
C LYS A 112 -0.64 -41.22 -3.85
N ALA A 113 0.40 -42.01 -3.58
CA ALA A 113 1.76 -41.58 -3.82
C ALA A 113 1.96 -41.16 -5.29
N GLY A 114 2.54 -39.98 -5.48
CA GLY A 114 2.76 -39.40 -6.80
C GLY A 114 1.57 -38.62 -7.37
N GLN A 115 0.42 -38.56 -6.68
CA GLN A 115 -0.68 -37.69 -7.07
C GLN A 115 -0.26 -36.23 -6.91
N GLU A 116 -0.43 -35.45 -7.97
CA GLU A 116 -0.10 -34.00 -7.99
C GLU A 116 -1.34 -33.20 -7.73
N ILE A 117 -1.23 -32.26 -6.81
CA ILE A 117 -2.27 -31.28 -6.47
C ILE A 117 -1.74 -29.90 -6.86
N THR A 118 -2.47 -29.21 -7.73
CA THR A 118 -2.20 -27.79 -8.08
C THR A 118 -3.14 -26.89 -7.33
N ILE A 119 -2.60 -25.86 -6.68
CA ILE A 119 -3.35 -24.95 -5.82
C ILE A 119 -3.11 -23.54 -6.36
N ARG A 120 -4.19 -22.86 -6.77
CA ARG A 120 -4.15 -21.49 -7.29
C ARG A 120 -4.90 -20.56 -6.36
N PHE A 121 -4.46 -19.31 -6.28
CA PHE A 121 -4.97 -18.33 -5.36
C PHE A 121 -5.55 -17.13 -6.12
N GLY A 122 -6.71 -16.65 -5.69
CA GLY A 122 -7.38 -15.51 -6.29
C GLY A 122 -8.01 -14.59 -5.24
N GLU A 123 -7.90 -13.26 -5.43
CA GLU A 123 -8.62 -12.28 -4.61
C GLU A 123 -10.12 -12.25 -4.97
N MET A 124 -10.42 -12.54 -6.23
CA MET A 124 -11.76 -12.55 -6.81
C MET A 124 -11.94 -13.80 -7.66
N ASN A 125 -13.20 -14.16 -7.90
CA ASN A 125 -13.60 -15.12 -8.93
C ASN A 125 -14.19 -14.37 -10.13
N TYR A 126 -14.14 -14.98 -11.32
CA TYR A 126 -14.98 -14.54 -12.41
C TYR A 126 -16.44 -14.59 -11.96
N PRO A 127 -17.18 -13.45 -12.08
CA PRO A 127 -18.46 -13.29 -11.41
C PRO A 127 -19.56 -14.15 -11.98
N GLU A 128 -20.56 -14.46 -11.14
CA GLU A 128 -21.78 -15.16 -11.55
C GLU A 128 -22.62 -14.33 -12.55
N THR A 129 -22.67 -13.01 -12.32
CA THR A 129 -23.35 -12.06 -13.21
C THR A 129 -22.38 -11.56 -14.27
N ILE A 130 -22.68 -11.86 -15.53
CA ILE A 130 -21.82 -11.48 -16.64
C ILE A 130 -21.96 -9.98 -16.92
N PRO A 131 -20.86 -9.21 -16.94
CA PRO A 131 -20.88 -7.79 -17.29
C PRO A 131 -21.48 -7.54 -18.68
N THR A 132 -22.20 -6.43 -18.84
CA THR A 132 -22.86 -6.09 -20.11
C THR A 132 -21.91 -5.45 -21.13
N GLU A 133 -20.94 -4.69 -20.65
CA GLU A 133 -19.98 -3.91 -21.44
C GLU A 133 -18.53 -4.09 -20.91
N PRO A 134 -17.99 -5.34 -20.99
CA PRO A 134 -16.65 -5.59 -20.45
C PRO A 134 -15.60 -4.77 -21.21
N VAL A 135 -14.64 -4.18 -20.45
CA VAL A 135 -13.52 -3.44 -21.05
C VAL A 135 -12.43 -4.40 -21.52
N ALA A 136 -11.73 -4.02 -22.59
CA ALA A 136 -10.61 -4.82 -23.10
C ALA A 136 -9.55 -5.08 -22.01
N PRO A 137 -8.92 -6.28 -21.96
CA PRO A 137 -9.00 -7.35 -22.96
C PRO A 137 -10.17 -8.33 -22.76
N TYR A 138 -11.07 -8.09 -21.80
CA TYR A 138 -12.16 -9.00 -21.46
C TYR A 138 -13.27 -9.00 -22.48
N THR A 139 -13.93 -10.15 -22.61
CA THR A 139 -15.10 -10.33 -23.46
C THR A 139 -16.20 -11.06 -22.71
N ILE A 140 -17.44 -10.89 -23.15
CA ILE A 140 -18.60 -11.62 -22.60
C ILE A 140 -18.38 -13.14 -22.69
N ALA A 141 -17.71 -13.61 -23.75
CA ALA A 141 -17.38 -15.05 -23.92
C ALA A 141 -16.42 -15.54 -22.83
N MET A 142 -15.35 -14.78 -22.53
CA MET A 142 -14.40 -15.11 -21.47
C MET A 142 -15.07 -15.18 -20.09
N TYR A 143 -15.94 -14.23 -19.76
CA TYR A 143 -16.69 -14.25 -18.50
C TYR A 143 -17.58 -15.49 -18.38
N LYS A 144 -18.22 -15.91 -19.48
CA LYS A 144 -19.04 -17.13 -19.50
C LYS A 144 -18.21 -18.41 -19.33
N GLU A 145 -17.07 -18.48 -20.01
CA GLU A 145 -16.18 -19.65 -19.98
C GLU A 145 -15.49 -19.83 -18.61
N LYS A 146 -15.01 -18.72 -18.03
CA LYS A 146 -14.24 -18.75 -16.77
C LYS A 146 -15.11 -18.57 -15.52
N LYS A 147 -16.42 -18.46 -15.66
CA LYS A 147 -17.36 -18.22 -14.56
C LYS A 147 -17.08 -19.11 -13.35
N GLY A 148 -16.97 -18.50 -12.17
CA GLY A 148 -16.73 -19.16 -10.90
C GLY A 148 -15.29 -19.62 -10.64
N GLN A 149 -14.39 -19.59 -11.63
CA GLN A 149 -12.97 -19.85 -11.47
C GLN A 149 -12.26 -18.62 -10.89
N VAL A 150 -11.10 -18.84 -10.26
CA VAL A 150 -10.31 -17.70 -9.70
C VAL A 150 -9.84 -16.75 -10.80
N TYR A 151 -9.95 -15.45 -10.51
CA TYR A 151 -9.46 -14.38 -11.35
C TYR A 151 -8.00 -14.07 -11.00
N THR A 152 -7.09 -14.29 -11.93
CA THR A 152 -5.64 -14.08 -11.75
C THR A 152 -5.00 -13.27 -12.89
N ASP A 153 -5.79 -12.78 -13.85
CA ASP A 153 -5.25 -12.04 -15.00
C ASP A 153 -4.54 -10.73 -14.55
N ASN A 154 -4.98 -10.13 -13.42
CA ASN A 154 -4.37 -8.96 -12.79
C ASN A 154 -3.08 -9.25 -12.01
N TYR A 155 -2.61 -10.50 -11.99
CA TYR A 155 -1.36 -10.85 -11.28
C TYR A 155 -0.12 -10.63 -12.14
N ARG A 156 -0.32 -10.31 -13.42
CA ARG A 156 0.73 -10.02 -14.40
C ARG A 156 1.68 -11.23 -14.53
N SER A 157 2.95 -11.13 -14.11
CA SER A 157 3.92 -12.23 -14.18
C SER A 157 3.91 -13.15 -12.94
N ALA A 158 3.23 -12.79 -11.85
CA ALA A 158 3.16 -13.62 -10.66
C ALA A 158 2.24 -14.83 -10.90
N LEU A 159 2.77 -16.04 -10.78
CA LEU A 159 1.99 -17.27 -11.01
C LEU A 159 1.03 -17.57 -9.88
N SER A 160 1.37 -17.20 -8.64
CA SER A 160 0.55 -17.41 -7.42
C SER A 160 -0.03 -18.84 -7.38
N THR A 161 0.84 -19.85 -7.55
CA THR A 161 0.44 -21.24 -7.72
C THR A 161 1.40 -22.15 -6.96
N ASP A 162 0.84 -22.97 -6.07
CA ASP A 162 1.59 -24.01 -5.38
C ASP A 162 1.30 -25.37 -6.00
N ARG A 163 2.29 -26.27 -5.93
CA ARG A 163 2.17 -27.67 -6.34
C ARG A 163 2.63 -28.59 -5.23
N TYR A 164 1.80 -29.57 -4.90
CA TYR A 164 2.11 -30.56 -3.89
C TYR A 164 2.00 -31.97 -4.45
N ILE A 165 3.08 -32.78 -4.35
CA ILE A 165 3.08 -34.16 -4.78
C ILE A 165 3.00 -35.04 -3.53
N LEU A 166 1.90 -35.80 -3.41
CA LEU A 166 1.63 -36.66 -2.27
C LEU A 166 2.64 -37.81 -2.13
N LYS A 167 3.02 -38.14 -0.91
CA LYS A 167 3.78 -39.35 -0.60
C LYS A 167 2.89 -40.59 -0.42
N GLY A 168 1.57 -40.40 -0.26
CA GLY A 168 0.59 -41.49 -0.10
C GLY A 168 0.43 -41.99 1.33
N ASP A 169 0.56 -41.10 2.31
CA ASP A 169 0.36 -41.44 3.73
C ASP A 169 -1.13 -41.72 4.00
N ALA A 170 -1.42 -42.94 4.48
CA ALA A 170 -2.78 -43.38 4.80
C ALA A 170 -3.41 -42.55 5.94
N ALA A 171 -2.61 -42.00 6.84
CA ALA A 171 -3.08 -41.10 7.92
C ALA A 171 -3.53 -39.75 7.37
N GLY A 172 -3.03 -39.36 6.21
CA GLY A 172 -3.21 -38.03 5.59
C GLY A 172 -1.95 -37.18 5.67
N GLU A 173 -1.87 -36.21 4.79
CA GLU A 173 -0.72 -35.32 4.62
C GLU A 173 -1.17 -33.88 4.76
N THR A 174 -0.37 -33.05 5.41
CA THR A 174 -0.64 -31.61 5.55
C THR A 174 0.42 -30.83 4.79
N TYR A 175 -0.03 -29.94 3.91
CA TYR A 175 0.80 -28.99 3.17
C TYR A 175 0.59 -27.58 3.68
N GLU A 176 1.69 -26.89 3.91
CA GLU A 176 1.77 -25.48 4.24
C GLU A 176 3.10 -24.95 3.71
N PRO A 177 3.13 -24.04 2.71
CA PRO A 177 4.38 -23.51 2.16
C PRO A 177 5.09 -22.62 3.19
N ARG A 178 6.43 -22.54 3.10
CA ARG A 178 7.26 -21.86 4.13
C ARG A 178 7.96 -20.61 3.65
N PHE A 179 8.24 -20.50 2.36
CA PHE A 179 9.08 -19.42 1.81
C PHE A 179 8.38 -18.61 0.73
N THR A 180 7.07 -18.71 0.65
CA THR A 180 6.19 -17.89 -0.19
C THR A 180 4.99 -17.43 0.62
N PHE A 181 4.22 -16.50 0.07
CA PHE A 181 2.89 -16.14 0.55
C PHE A 181 2.04 -15.62 -0.60
N HIS A 182 0.72 -15.62 -0.42
CA HIS A 182 -0.25 -15.22 -1.41
C HIS A 182 -1.24 -14.21 -0.83
N GLY A 183 -1.78 -13.33 -1.70
CA GLY A 183 -2.95 -12.51 -1.42
C GLY A 183 -4.18 -13.18 -2.06
N PHE A 184 -5.17 -13.60 -1.25
CA PHE A 184 -6.30 -14.37 -1.75
C PHE A 184 -7.52 -14.34 -0.84
N ARG A 185 -8.68 -14.47 -1.45
CA ARG A 185 -9.93 -14.89 -0.81
C ARG A 185 -10.32 -16.31 -1.23
N TYR A 186 -9.96 -16.68 -2.44
CA TYR A 186 -10.35 -17.95 -3.04
C TYR A 186 -9.14 -18.85 -3.25
N VAL A 187 -9.35 -20.14 -2.96
CA VAL A 187 -8.36 -21.22 -3.20
C VAL A 187 -8.94 -22.19 -4.20
N GLU A 188 -8.35 -22.26 -5.39
CA GLU A 188 -8.74 -23.16 -6.46
C GLU A 188 -7.82 -24.37 -6.47
N ILE A 189 -8.38 -25.59 -6.35
CA ILE A 189 -7.62 -26.83 -6.22
C ILE A 189 -7.94 -27.76 -7.37
N HIS A 190 -6.88 -28.25 -8.05
CA HIS A 190 -6.93 -29.25 -9.11
C HIS A 190 -6.25 -30.53 -8.66
N GLY A 191 -6.59 -31.68 -9.31
CA GLY A 191 -5.94 -32.97 -9.06
C GLY A 191 -6.58 -33.79 -7.94
N LEU A 192 -7.71 -33.33 -7.39
CA LEU A 192 -8.49 -34.10 -6.40
C LEU A 192 -9.58 -34.92 -7.08
N ASP A 193 -9.84 -36.15 -6.57
CA ASP A 193 -10.95 -36.98 -7.01
C ASP A 193 -12.31 -36.48 -6.49
N LYS A 194 -12.31 -35.74 -5.41
CA LYS A 194 -13.49 -35.13 -4.76
C LYS A 194 -13.06 -33.90 -3.92
N PRO A 195 -13.98 -32.97 -3.61
CA PRO A 195 -13.64 -31.83 -2.78
C PRO A 195 -13.17 -32.26 -1.39
N LEU A 196 -12.23 -31.48 -0.83
CA LEU A 196 -11.84 -31.62 0.57
C LEU A 196 -12.97 -31.09 1.46
N PRO A 197 -13.16 -31.63 2.67
CA PRO A 197 -14.04 -31.03 3.66
C PRO A 197 -13.54 -29.61 4.01
N LEU A 198 -14.45 -28.69 4.34
CA LEU A 198 -14.11 -27.29 4.59
C LEU A 198 -13.04 -27.13 5.68
N GLU A 199 -13.10 -27.96 6.73
CA GLU A 199 -12.16 -27.93 7.85
C GLU A 199 -10.72 -28.31 7.45
N ALA A 200 -10.55 -28.98 6.30
CA ALA A 200 -9.25 -29.36 5.74
C ALA A 200 -8.61 -28.25 4.92
N VAL A 201 -9.33 -27.13 4.68
CA VAL A 201 -8.86 -25.98 3.91
C VAL A 201 -8.82 -24.75 4.82
N LYS A 202 -7.61 -24.35 5.22
CA LYS A 202 -7.38 -23.22 6.10
C LYS A 202 -6.48 -22.20 5.44
N GLY A 203 -6.72 -20.92 5.75
CA GLY A 203 -5.84 -19.80 5.44
C GLY A 203 -5.14 -19.33 6.73
N ILE A 204 -3.82 -19.38 6.73
CA ILE A 204 -2.98 -18.91 7.82
C ILE A 204 -2.56 -17.49 7.48
N VAL A 205 -3.14 -16.52 8.19
CA VAL A 205 -2.88 -15.09 7.95
C VAL A 205 -1.49 -14.74 8.45
N LEU A 206 -0.70 -14.08 7.63
CA LEU A 206 0.61 -13.56 7.95
C LEU A 206 0.57 -12.04 8.06
N GLU A 207 1.16 -11.49 9.11
CA GLU A 207 1.22 -10.05 9.37
C GLU A 207 2.44 -9.66 10.20
N SER A 208 2.95 -8.44 10.06
CA SER A 208 4.04 -7.88 10.89
C SER A 208 3.52 -6.85 11.90
N ILE A 209 2.24 -6.84 12.17
CA ILE A 209 1.59 -5.92 13.11
C ILE A 209 0.86 -6.72 14.19
N GLY A 210 0.65 -6.07 15.32
CA GLY A 210 0.07 -6.71 16.50
C GLY A 210 -1.46 -6.75 16.50
N ALA A 211 -2.02 -6.95 17.69
CA ALA A 211 -3.46 -6.93 17.92
C ALA A 211 -4.05 -5.54 17.60
N ARG A 212 -5.32 -5.53 17.26
CA ARG A 212 -6.10 -4.30 17.10
C ARG A 212 -6.12 -3.49 18.40
N THR A 213 -5.96 -2.18 18.26
CA THR A 213 -5.97 -1.22 19.36
C THR A 213 -7.25 -0.41 19.41
N SER A 214 -8.06 -0.42 18.36
CA SER A 214 -9.33 0.29 18.27
C SER A 214 -10.47 -0.58 17.75
N GLY A 215 -11.68 -0.09 17.91
CA GLY A 215 -12.91 -0.63 17.33
C GLY A 215 -13.82 0.51 16.87
N TYR A 216 -14.57 0.27 15.83
CA TYR A 216 -15.53 1.20 15.27
C TYR A 216 -16.80 0.45 14.89
N GLU A 217 -17.94 0.92 15.36
CA GLU A 217 -19.24 0.32 15.09
C GLU A 217 -20.30 1.41 14.98
N THR A 218 -21.16 1.28 13.99
CA THR A 218 -22.30 2.17 13.74
C THR A 218 -23.57 1.36 13.49
N SER A 219 -24.70 2.05 13.37
CA SER A 219 -25.98 1.43 12.94
C SER A 219 -26.01 1.06 11.46
N ASP A 220 -25.05 1.49 10.65
CA ASP A 220 -24.98 1.15 9.22
C ASP A 220 -23.96 0.03 8.99
N GLU A 221 -24.46 -1.17 8.68
CA GLU A 221 -23.63 -2.35 8.43
C GLU A 221 -22.67 -2.18 7.24
N ARG A 222 -22.96 -1.29 6.29
CA ARG A 222 -22.08 -1.00 5.15
C ARG A 222 -20.84 -0.23 5.62
N VAL A 223 -21.03 0.70 6.55
CA VAL A 223 -19.94 1.47 7.18
C VAL A 223 -19.09 0.56 8.07
N ASN A 224 -19.72 -0.32 8.85
CA ASN A 224 -19.03 -1.33 9.66
C ASN A 224 -18.19 -2.26 8.76
N ARG A 225 -18.73 -2.63 7.60
CA ARG A 225 -18.00 -3.43 6.61
C ARG A 225 -16.83 -2.67 6.01
N LEU A 226 -17.01 -1.39 5.65
CA LEU A 226 -15.93 -0.52 5.17
C LEU A 226 -14.78 -0.47 6.19
N PHE A 227 -15.08 -0.24 7.46
CA PHE A 227 -14.08 -0.24 8.52
C PHE A 227 -13.33 -1.58 8.59
N ASN A 228 -14.04 -2.70 8.55
CA ASN A 228 -13.40 -4.02 8.50
C ASN A 228 -12.51 -4.21 7.26
N ASN A 229 -12.94 -3.69 6.10
CA ASN A 229 -12.14 -3.74 4.88
C ASN A 229 -10.83 -2.94 5.02
N ILE A 230 -10.85 -1.80 5.72
CA ILE A 230 -9.66 -1.00 6.03
C ILE A 230 -8.69 -1.80 6.92
N ILE A 231 -9.20 -2.40 8.00
CA ILE A 231 -8.42 -3.27 8.90
C ILE A 231 -7.75 -4.42 8.13
N TRP A 232 -8.49 -5.10 7.26
CA TRP A 232 -7.94 -6.23 6.50
C TRP A 232 -7.00 -5.78 5.38
N GLY A 233 -7.22 -4.59 4.80
CA GLY A 233 -6.28 -3.97 3.88
C GLY A 233 -4.93 -3.68 4.54
N GLN A 234 -4.94 -3.08 5.72
CA GLN A 234 -3.73 -2.83 6.52
C GLN A 234 -3.04 -4.12 6.91
N ARG A 235 -3.77 -5.09 7.47
CA ARG A 235 -3.23 -6.39 7.89
C ARG A 235 -2.51 -7.11 6.77
N GLY A 236 -3.12 -7.13 5.56
CA GLY A 236 -2.56 -7.83 4.41
C GLY A 236 -1.34 -7.17 3.80
N ASN A 237 -1.20 -5.85 3.92
CA ASN A 237 -0.10 -5.11 3.31
C ASN A 237 1.00 -4.71 4.29
N PHE A 238 0.80 -4.90 5.60
CA PHE A 238 1.85 -4.66 6.60
C PHE A 238 2.59 -5.96 6.91
N LEU A 239 3.40 -6.41 5.95
CA LEU A 239 4.18 -7.64 6.00
C LEU A 239 5.66 -7.34 5.70
N SER A 240 6.47 -7.20 6.74
CA SER A 240 7.87 -6.74 6.75
C SER A 240 8.04 -5.27 6.35
N VAL A 241 7.38 -4.82 5.29
CA VAL A 241 7.33 -3.44 4.79
C VAL A 241 5.86 -3.10 4.44
N PRO A 242 5.49 -1.81 4.36
CA PRO A 242 4.14 -1.43 3.95
C PRO A 242 3.97 -1.61 2.43
N THR A 243 3.65 -2.85 2.01
CA THR A 243 3.49 -3.16 0.59
C THR A 243 2.24 -2.52 0.01
N ASP A 244 2.28 -2.13 -1.26
CA ASP A 244 1.14 -1.59 -1.99
C ASP A 244 0.04 -2.63 -2.21
N CYS A 245 0.44 -3.84 -2.58
CA CYS A 245 -0.44 -4.96 -2.90
C CYS A 245 0.22 -6.30 -2.54
N PRO A 246 -0.55 -7.38 -2.28
CA PRO A 246 0.02 -8.64 -1.83
C PRO A 246 0.03 -9.74 -2.88
N GLN A 247 -0.63 -9.58 -4.06
CA GLN A 247 -0.99 -10.71 -4.91
C GLN A 247 -0.20 -10.81 -6.22
N ARG A 248 0.24 -9.67 -6.79
CA ARG A 248 0.88 -9.58 -8.12
C ARG A 248 2.40 -9.48 -8.03
N ASP A 249 3.07 -9.33 -9.17
CA ASP A 249 4.52 -9.17 -9.31
C ASP A 249 5.03 -7.76 -8.92
N GLU A 250 4.55 -7.23 -7.81
CA GLU A 250 4.93 -5.95 -7.20
C GLU A 250 5.29 -6.18 -5.74
N ARG A 251 4.38 -5.96 -4.78
CA ARG A 251 4.57 -6.21 -3.34
C ARG A 251 5.73 -5.39 -2.80
N MET A 252 5.77 -4.11 -3.12
CA MET A 252 6.84 -3.17 -2.76
C MET A 252 6.35 -2.16 -1.73
N GLY A 253 7.26 -1.65 -0.91
CA GLY A 253 6.98 -0.61 0.08
C GLY A 253 6.81 0.76 -0.57
N TRP A 254 5.73 0.96 -1.35
CA TRP A 254 5.43 2.23 -2.01
C TRP A 254 5.22 3.35 -0.99
N THR A 255 6.02 4.39 -1.14
CA THR A 255 6.10 5.47 -0.16
C THR A 255 4.87 6.37 -0.16
N GLY A 256 4.24 6.57 -1.32
CA GLY A 256 2.98 7.30 -1.44
C GLY A 256 1.86 6.63 -0.66
N ASP A 257 1.67 5.33 -0.85
CA ASP A 257 0.70 4.50 -0.14
C ASP A 257 0.93 4.55 1.37
N ALA A 258 2.18 4.35 1.77
CA ALA A 258 2.56 4.34 3.18
C ALA A 258 2.26 5.67 3.88
N GLN A 259 2.56 6.81 3.25
CA GLN A 259 2.37 8.13 3.87
C GLN A 259 0.90 8.54 3.97
N VAL A 260 0.07 8.29 2.94
CA VAL A 260 -1.34 8.69 2.97
C VAL A 260 -2.16 7.89 3.98
N PHE A 261 -1.68 6.71 4.35
CA PHE A 261 -2.35 5.83 5.30
C PHE A 261 -1.69 5.80 6.69
N ALA A 262 -0.51 6.40 6.87
CA ALA A 262 0.26 6.29 8.11
C ALA A 262 -0.56 6.67 9.36
N ARG A 263 -1.33 7.74 9.31
CA ARG A 263 -2.16 8.19 10.42
C ARG A 263 -3.28 7.20 10.73
N THR A 264 -4.01 6.76 9.73
CA THR A 264 -5.04 5.71 9.86
C THR A 264 -4.46 4.44 10.46
N ALA A 265 -3.29 4.01 10.00
CA ALA A 265 -2.63 2.82 10.52
C ALA A 265 -2.40 2.86 12.03
N THR A 266 -2.14 4.04 12.60
CA THR A 266 -1.89 4.21 14.04
C THR A 266 -3.14 4.08 14.90
N TYR A 267 -4.33 4.32 14.34
CA TYR A 267 -5.58 4.10 15.06
C TYR A 267 -5.91 2.62 15.17
N ASN A 268 -5.63 1.87 14.14
CA ASN A 268 -6.03 0.48 13.99
C ASN A 268 -5.23 -0.48 14.86
N MET A 269 -3.91 -0.29 14.88
CA MET A 269 -2.95 -1.23 15.49
C MET A 269 -1.72 -0.48 15.99
N ASN A 270 -0.99 -1.06 16.93
CA ASN A 270 0.32 -0.52 17.29
C ASN A 270 1.32 -0.79 16.16
N VAL A 271 1.59 0.24 15.35
CA VAL A 271 2.49 0.19 14.20
C VAL A 271 3.85 0.85 14.45
N ASP A 272 4.13 1.31 15.68
CA ASP A 272 5.41 1.94 16.00
C ASP A 272 6.62 1.05 15.68
N PRO A 273 6.72 -0.22 16.11
CA PRO A 273 7.87 -1.06 15.76
C PRO A 273 7.97 -1.34 14.26
N PHE A 274 6.84 -1.39 13.56
CA PHE A 274 6.79 -1.65 12.12
C PHE A 274 7.35 -0.46 11.33
N TYR A 275 6.82 0.75 11.57
CA TYR A 275 7.30 1.95 10.89
C TYR A 275 8.70 2.36 11.33
N THR A 276 9.05 2.21 12.61
CA THR A 276 10.43 2.46 13.08
C THR A 276 11.43 1.62 12.29
N ARG A 277 11.15 0.32 12.08
CA ARG A 277 12.02 -0.55 11.26
C ARG A 277 12.06 -0.11 9.81
N TRP A 278 10.92 0.20 9.20
CA TRP A 278 10.86 0.62 7.81
C TRP A 278 11.58 1.95 7.57
N LEU A 279 11.46 2.90 8.49
CA LEU A 279 12.13 4.20 8.42
C LEU A 279 13.67 4.10 8.42
N TYR A 280 14.26 3.07 9.04
CA TYR A 280 15.69 2.81 8.83
C TYR A 280 15.99 2.53 7.34
N SER A 281 15.16 1.72 6.70
CA SER A 281 15.32 1.47 5.26
C SER A 281 15.06 2.73 4.41
N VAL A 282 14.14 3.61 4.82
CA VAL A 282 13.90 4.91 4.16
C VAL A 282 15.18 5.75 4.16
N ARG A 283 15.83 5.86 5.32
CA ARG A 283 17.09 6.60 5.46
C ARG A 283 18.23 5.94 4.69
N ASP A 284 18.36 4.62 4.79
CA ASP A 284 19.43 3.85 4.15
C ASP A 284 19.34 3.86 2.61
N ASN A 285 18.17 4.12 2.06
CA ASN A 285 17.92 4.23 0.61
C ASN A 285 17.78 5.69 0.13
N GLN A 286 18.12 6.67 0.96
CA GLN A 286 18.13 8.07 0.54
C GLN A 286 19.25 8.31 -0.48
N GLY A 287 18.94 9.02 -1.56
CA GLY A 287 19.94 9.39 -2.57
C GLY A 287 20.98 10.38 -2.06
N ASP A 288 22.16 10.39 -2.67
CA ASP A 288 23.24 11.32 -2.34
C ASP A 288 22.83 12.80 -2.52
N ASP A 289 21.83 13.04 -3.37
CA ASP A 289 21.24 14.36 -3.59
C ASP A 289 20.20 14.75 -2.53
N GLY A 290 19.88 13.86 -1.59
CA GLY A 290 18.89 14.04 -0.54
C GLY A 290 17.49 13.58 -0.91
N SER A 291 17.23 13.11 -2.12
CA SER A 291 15.93 12.59 -2.53
C SER A 291 15.59 11.26 -1.87
N TYR A 292 14.30 10.97 -1.70
CA TYR A 292 13.82 9.62 -1.33
C TYR A 292 13.30 8.88 -2.57
N ALA A 293 13.27 7.55 -2.48
CA ALA A 293 12.78 6.70 -3.57
C ALA A 293 11.23 6.56 -3.53
N ASN A 294 10.66 6.11 -4.65
CA ASN A 294 9.21 5.86 -4.75
C ASN A 294 8.75 4.64 -3.96
N TYR A 295 9.62 3.66 -3.74
CA TYR A 295 9.36 2.46 -2.94
C TYR A 295 10.62 2.02 -2.19
N ILE A 296 10.46 1.50 -1.00
CA ILE A 296 11.55 1.18 -0.07
C ILE A 296 11.27 -0.17 0.63
N PRO A 297 12.26 -1.08 0.64
CA PRO A 297 13.60 -0.98 0.05
C PRO A 297 13.58 -0.88 -1.47
N VAL A 298 14.58 -0.19 -2.03
CA VAL A 298 14.77 -0.13 -3.48
C VAL A 298 15.24 -1.48 -3.99
N VAL A 299 14.51 -2.05 -4.95
CA VAL A 299 14.82 -3.34 -5.59
C VAL A 299 14.89 -3.15 -7.11
N GLY A 300 15.76 -3.93 -7.75
CA GLY A 300 16.00 -3.80 -9.18
C GLY A 300 17.06 -2.76 -9.53
N PHE A 301 17.38 -2.66 -10.83
CA PHE A 301 18.35 -1.69 -11.35
C PHE A 301 17.93 -1.27 -12.77
N PRO A 302 17.88 0.04 -13.08
CA PRO A 302 18.00 1.16 -12.14
C PRO A 302 16.78 1.25 -11.21
N PRO A 303 16.91 1.81 -10.01
CA PRO A 303 15.76 2.07 -9.16
C PRO A 303 14.83 3.06 -9.88
N HIS A 304 13.54 2.72 -9.98
CA HIS A 304 12.56 3.62 -10.57
C HIS A 304 12.52 4.95 -9.81
N GLY A 305 12.82 6.04 -10.52
CA GLY A 305 12.91 7.38 -9.94
C GLY A 305 14.34 7.92 -9.79
N ALA A 306 15.39 7.09 -9.99
CA ALA A 306 16.79 7.56 -9.96
C ALA A 306 17.27 8.10 -11.32
N GLU A 307 16.55 7.82 -12.40
CA GLU A 307 16.95 8.27 -13.75
C GLU A 307 16.91 9.80 -13.90
N ASP A 308 16.11 10.50 -13.06
CA ASP A 308 15.94 11.94 -13.08
C ASP A 308 16.30 12.63 -11.74
N GLY A 309 17.05 11.97 -10.86
CA GLY A 309 17.51 12.58 -9.60
C GLY A 309 16.46 12.56 -8.50
N GLY A 310 15.75 11.48 -8.28
CA GLY A 310 14.85 11.27 -7.14
C GLY A 310 13.53 10.60 -7.49
N GLY A 311 12.71 10.35 -6.47
CA GLY A 311 11.36 9.81 -6.62
C GLY A 311 10.34 10.86 -7.07
N ALA A 312 9.08 10.47 -7.09
CA ALA A 312 7.95 11.33 -7.42
C ALA A 312 7.50 12.14 -6.19
N MET A 313 7.14 13.41 -6.41
CA MET A 313 6.42 14.20 -5.42
C MET A 313 5.04 13.58 -5.15
N GLY A 314 4.59 13.64 -3.89
CA GLY A 314 3.43 12.91 -3.40
C GLY A 314 3.78 11.50 -2.87
N TRP A 315 5.04 11.06 -3.06
CA TRP A 315 5.62 9.79 -2.59
C TRP A 315 6.85 10.01 -1.69
N MET A 316 7.83 10.78 -2.17
CA MET A 316 9.07 11.04 -1.45
C MET A 316 8.86 11.62 -0.05
N GLU A 317 7.79 12.34 0.15
CA GLU A 317 7.44 13.01 1.42
C GLU A 317 7.25 12.04 2.58
N ALA A 318 7.12 10.73 2.30
CA ALA A 318 7.06 9.70 3.35
C ALA A 318 8.24 9.78 4.33
N GLY A 319 9.43 10.19 3.86
CA GLY A 319 10.60 10.41 4.70
C GLY A 319 10.45 11.55 5.72
N VAL A 320 9.48 12.43 5.53
CA VAL A 320 9.14 13.55 6.43
C VAL A 320 7.81 13.30 7.15
N ILE A 321 6.78 12.90 6.40
CA ILE A 321 5.41 12.73 6.91
C ILE A 321 5.33 11.57 7.92
N VAL A 322 5.91 10.40 7.60
CA VAL A 322 5.76 9.22 8.45
C VAL A 322 6.47 9.41 9.80
N PRO A 323 7.72 9.88 9.91
CA PRO A 323 8.33 10.17 11.21
C PRO A 323 7.51 11.16 12.05
N TRP A 324 6.94 12.19 11.41
CA TRP A 324 6.09 13.16 12.08
C TRP A 324 4.80 12.54 12.62
N GLN A 325 4.10 11.72 11.81
CA GLN A 325 2.87 11.03 12.22
C GLN A 325 3.14 10.06 13.38
N MET A 326 4.25 9.32 13.34
CA MET A 326 4.66 8.42 14.43
C MET A 326 4.96 9.20 15.71
N TYR A 327 5.69 10.31 15.62
CA TYR A 327 5.93 11.17 16.78
C TYR A 327 4.62 11.70 17.37
N GLN A 328 3.70 12.19 16.54
CA GLN A 328 2.43 12.70 17.02
C GLN A 328 1.56 11.64 17.70
N GLN A 329 1.63 10.39 17.25
CA GLN A 329 0.83 9.31 17.83
C GLN A 329 1.44 8.70 19.10
N TYR A 330 2.77 8.54 19.14
CA TYR A 330 3.43 7.78 20.20
C TYR A 330 4.26 8.66 21.16
N GLY A 331 4.44 9.93 20.87
CA GLY A 331 5.19 10.89 21.70
C GLY A 331 6.70 10.64 21.74
N ASP A 332 7.24 9.68 21.00
CA ASP A 332 8.66 9.36 21.01
C ASP A 332 9.47 10.33 20.14
N VAL A 333 10.08 11.31 20.77
CA VAL A 333 10.91 12.32 20.10
C VAL A 333 12.16 11.73 19.42
N ARG A 334 12.61 10.54 19.87
CA ARG A 334 13.82 9.90 19.30
C ARG A 334 13.67 9.60 17.82
N ILE A 335 12.46 9.34 17.34
CA ILE A 335 12.20 9.14 15.91
C ILE A 335 12.53 10.39 15.10
N LEU A 336 12.21 11.58 15.62
CA LEU A 336 12.56 12.85 14.97
C LEU A 336 14.07 13.09 15.01
N GLU A 337 14.70 12.85 16.16
CA GLU A 337 16.16 13.02 16.33
C GLU A 337 16.94 12.14 15.36
N GLN A 338 16.56 10.87 15.24
CA GLN A 338 17.25 9.87 14.40
C GLN A 338 17.13 10.17 12.90
N HIS A 339 16.01 10.75 12.47
CA HIS A 339 15.72 11.03 11.06
C HIS A 339 15.98 12.48 10.65
N TYR A 340 16.26 13.37 11.60
CA TYR A 340 16.38 14.82 11.36
C TYR A 340 17.34 15.17 10.22
N ALA A 341 18.55 14.62 10.23
CA ALA A 341 19.54 14.91 9.20
C ALA A 341 19.11 14.48 7.80
N SER A 342 18.44 13.33 7.69
CA SER A 342 17.85 12.82 6.45
C SER A 342 16.71 13.72 5.96
N MET A 343 15.84 14.15 6.86
CA MET A 343 14.73 15.07 6.55
C MET A 343 15.25 16.45 6.09
N VAL A 344 16.30 16.98 6.73
CA VAL A 344 16.94 18.24 6.30
C VAL A 344 17.55 18.11 4.91
N ALA A 345 18.26 17.00 4.63
CA ALA A 345 18.81 16.74 3.30
C ALA A 345 17.73 16.71 2.21
N TYR A 346 16.56 16.17 2.53
CA TYR A 346 15.41 16.19 1.64
C TYR A 346 14.88 17.61 1.41
N MET A 347 14.77 18.44 2.46
CA MET A 347 14.42 19.86 2.30
C MET A 347 15.43 20.61 1.43
N ASP A 348 16.73 20.35 1.61
CA ASP A 348 17.77 20.92 0.74
C ASP A 348 17.58 20.52 -0.72
N TYR A 349 17.16 19.27 -0.98
CA TYR A 349 16.83 18.77 -2.31
C TYR A 349 15.63 19.53 -2.90
N LEU A 350 14.54 19.72 -2.14
CA LEU A 350 13.35 20.44 -2.59
C LEU A 350 13.64 21.90 -2.89
N GLU A 351 14.41 22.59 -2.02
CA GLU A 351 14.78 23.98 -2.22
C GLU A 351 15.64 24.18 -3.48
N ARG A 352 16.59 23.27 -3.75
CA ARG A 352 17.43 23.33 -4.95
C ARG A 352 16.66 23.12 -6.25
N ARG A 353 15.60 22.29 -6.22
CA ARG A 353 14.77 21.99 -7.41
C ARG A 353 13.71 23.06 -7.68
N ALA A 354 13.32 23.81 -6.68
CA ALA A 354 12.26 24.78 -6.80
C ALA A 354 12.64 25.92 -7.78
N ILE A 355 11.76 26.18 -8.72
CA ILE A 355 11.86 27.34 -9.61
C ILE A 355 10.77 28.32 -9.22
N ARG A 356 11.15 29.52 -8.75
CA ARG A 356 10.21 30.49 -8.19
C ARG A 356 9.35 29.89 -7.05
N TYR A 357 9.92 29.00 -6.24
CA TYR A 357 9.24 28.24 -5.18
C TYR A 357 8.15 27.27 -5.67
N VAL A 358 8.16 26.92 -6.95
CA VAL A 358 7.30 25.91 -7.55
C VAL A 358 8.12 24.63 -7.81
N GLN A 359 7.51 23.46 -7.67
CA GLN A 359 8.10 22.17 -7.98
C GLN A 359 7.62 21.69 -9.37
N PRO A 360 8.34 22.03 -10.45
CA PRO A 360 7.82 21.87 -11.80
C PRO A 360 8.00 20.46 -12.40
N PHE A 361 8.84 19.60 -11.77
CA PHE A 361 9.26 18.34 -12.33
C PHE A 361 8.84 17.14 -11.49
N GLY A 362 8.60 16.01 -12.17
CA GLY A 362 8.28 14.72 -11.56
C GLY A 362 6.85 14.63 -11.05
N GLY A 363 6.55 13.51 -10.40
CA GLY A 363 5.26 13.26 -9.76
C GLY A 363 4.31 12.42 -10.60
N PHE A 364 3.53 11.59 -9.89
CA PHE A 364 2.46 10.79 -10.49
C PHE A 364 1.12 11.53 -10.50
N GLY A 365 1.09 12.78 -9.99
CA GLY A 365 -0.14 13.51 -9.76
C GLY A 365 -1.01 12.85 -8.70
N ASP A 366 -2.32 13.01 -8.82
CA ASP A 366 -3.27 12.29 -7.97
C ASP A 366 -3.52 10.89 -8.56
N TRP A 367 -2.68 9.94 -8.16
CA TRP A 367 -2.64 8.59 -8.73
C TRP A 367 -4.01 7.91 -8.68
N LEU A 368 -4.43 7.35 -9.81
CA LEU A 368 -5.73 6.68 -10.02
C LEU A 368 -6.97 7.57 -9.79
N ALA A 369 -6.81 8.89 -9.82
CA ALA A 369 -7.94 9.81 -9.81
C ALA A 369 -8.84 9.59 -11.04
N ILE A 370 -10.15 9.78 -10.87
CA ILE A 370 -11.11 9.81 -11.98
C ILE A 370 -10.87 11.07 -12.84
N GLU A 371 -10.62 12.20 -12.18
CA GLU A 371 -10.24 13.45 -12.83
C GLU A 371 -8.77 13.78 -12.51
N PRO A 372 -7.86 13.67 -13.49
CA PRO A 372 -6.45 13.93 -13.25
C PRO A 372 -6.20 15.40 -12.90
N THR A 373 -5.39 15.63 -11.88
CA THR A 373 -4.97 16.97 -11.44
C THR A 373 -3.57 17.27 -11.93
N ASN A 374 -3.29 18.54 -12.22
CA ASN A 374 -1.96 18.99 -12.64
C ASN A 374 -0.91 18.68 -11.56
N SER A 375 0.10 17.88 -11.90
CA SER A 375 1.12 17.41 -10.95
C SER A 375 1.98 18.54 -10.39
N MET A 376 2.24 19.60 -11.14
CA MET A 376 3.00 20.76 -10.64
C MET A 376 2.27 21.45 -9.47
N LEU A 377 0.94 21.51 -9.52
CA LEU A 377 0.12 22.04 -8.44
C LEU A 377 0.26 21.17 -7.18
N THR A 378 0.08 19.88 -7.31
CA THR A 378 0.18 18.95 -6.17
C THR A 378 1.59 18.87 -5.62
N ASN A 379 2.61 18.82 -6.48
CA ASN A 379 4.02 18.81 -6.09
C ASN A 379 4.37 20.07 -5.25
N THR A 380 3.93 21.24 -5.73
CA THR A 380 4.18 22.50 -5.03
C THR A 380 3.46 22.51 -3.68
N ALA A 381 2.25 21.96 -3.60
CA ALA A 381 1.52 21.86 -2.35
C ALA A 381 2.23 20.93 -1.34
N TYR A 382 2.72 19.78 -1.77
CA TYR A 382 3.46 18.87 -0.90
C TYR A 382 4.77 19.48 -0.39
N SER A 383 5.53 20.21 -1.22
CA SER A 383 6.75 20.87 -0.76
C SER A 383 6.50 21.91 0.35
N ALA A 384 5.32 22.55 0.32
CA ALA A 384 4.89 23.44 1.40
C ALA A 384 4.51 22.65 2.67
N TYR A 385 3.86 21.51 2.52
CA TYR A 385 3.49 20.65 3.66
C TYR A 385 4.72 20.11 4.37
N ASP A 386 5.73 19.65 3.63
CA ASP A 386 7.02 19.26 4.20
C ASP A 386 7.67 20.39 4.99
N ALA A 387 7.63 21.61 4.46
CA ALA A 387 8.17 22.76 5.15
C ALA A 387 7.42 23.07 6.45
N LEU A 388 6.08 22.95 6.48
CA LEU A 388 5.29 23.07 7.70
C LEU A 388 5.65 22.00 8.73
N ILE A 389 5.76 20.75 8.32
CA ILE A 389 6.17 19.66 9.21
C ILE A 389 7.57 19.95 9.75
N MET A 390 8.52 20.29 8.88
CA MET A 390 9.90 20.53 9.29
C MET A 390 10.06 21.77 10.18
N GLU A 391 9.22 22.79 10.04
CA GLU A 391 9.13 23.89 11.01
C GLU A 391 8.77 23.36 12.40
N GLN A 392 7.77 22.47 12.51
CA GLN A 392 7.35 21.88 13.78
C GLN A 392 8.41 20.95 14.36
N VAL A 393 9.01 20.11 13.52
CA VAL A 393 10.11 19.21 13.91
C VAL A 393 11.29 20.02 14.45
N ALA A 394 11.71 21.06 13.74
CA ALA A 394 12.80 21.95 14.17
C ALA A 394 12.48 22.64 15.49
N LYS A 395 11.25 23.13 15.67
CA LYS A 395 10.76 23.69 16.93
C LYS A 395 10.87 22.70 18.09
N ARG A 396 10.43 21.44 17.88
CA ARG A 396 10.50 20.37 18.89
C ARG A 396 11.93 20.00 19.28
N LEU A 397 12.84 20.05 18.33
CA LEU A 397 14.27 19.73 18.54
C LEU A 397 15.12 20.95 18.92
N GLY A 398 14.56 22.13 19.12
CA GLY A 398 15.29 23.35 19.48
C GLY A 398 16.23 23.86 18.39
N LYS A 399 15.88 23.66 17.11
CA LYS A 399 16.65 24.07 15.93
C LYS A 399 16.15 25.39 15.36
N ASP A 400 16.29 26.49 16.12
CA ASP A 400 15.69 27.79 15.80
C ASP A 400 16.05 28.33 14.41
N ALA A 401 17.24 28.08 13.91
CA ALA A 401 17.66 28.54 12.58
C ALA A 401 16.88 27.81 11.47
N ASP A 402 16.77 26.50 11.60
CA ASP A 402 16.03 25.65 10.65
C ASP A 402 14.52 25.92 10.73
N GLN A 403 13.98 26.15 11.93
CA GLN A 403 12.58 26.54 12.10
C GLN A 403 12.26 27.80 11.28
N ARG A 404 13.09 28.84 11.39
CA ARG A 404 12.90 30.09 10.60
C ARG A 404 13.08 29.87 9.11
N ARG A 405 14.06 29.05 8.71
CA ARG A 405 14.31 28.68 7.30
C ARG A 405 13.08 28.01 6.69
N PHE A 406 12.56 26.95 7.32
CA PHE A 406 11.41 26.20 6.80
C PHE A 406 10.14 27.04 6.80
N ARG A 407 9.91 27.86 7.82
CA ARG A 407 8.82 28.83 7.80
C ARG A 407 8.93 29.80 6.62
N THR A 408 10.11 30.34 6.37
CA THR A 408 10.36 31.25 5.25
C THR A 408 10.12 30.56 3.90
N PHE A 409 10.57 29.32 3.75
CA PHE A 409 10.33 28.54 2.53
C PHE A 409 8.82 28.32 2.31
N TYR A 410 8.09 27.88 3.34
CA TYR A 410 6.63 27.73 3.29
C TYR A 410 5.92 29.02 2.83
N GLU A 411 6.22 30.15 3.45
CA GLU A 411 5.58 31.43 3.11
C GLU A 411 5.86 31.86 1.65
N ASN A 412 7.03 31.56 1.15
CA ASN A 412 7.38 31.83 -0.23
C ASN A 412 6.65 30.89 -1.20
N VAL A 413 6.54 29.60 -0.87
CA VAL A 413 5.73 28.64 -1.65
C VAL A 413 4.26 29.07 -1.65
N LYS A 414 3.69 29.42 -0.50
CA LYS A 414 2.30 29.88 -0.36
C LYS A 414 2.02 31.12 -1.22
N ARG A 415 2.96 32.08 -1.24
CA ARG A 415 2.85 33.25 -2.11
C ARG A 415 2.86 32.88 -3.58
N SER A 416 3.87 32.10 -4.01
CA SER A 416 4.00 31.66 -5.40
C SER A 416 2.81 30.80 -5.83
N PHE A 417 2.26 29.97 -4.94
CA PHE A 417 1.06 29.19 -5.21
C PHE A 417 -0.13 30.09 -5.56
N ASN A 418 -0.42 31.11 -4.74
CA ASN A 418 -1.52 32.03 -5.01
C ASN A 418 -1.31 32.87 -6.28
N ASP A 419 -0.07 33.25 -6.57
CA ASP A 419 0.25 34.07 -7.76
C ASP A 419 0.21 33.25 -9.06
N LEU A 420 0.52 31.95 -9.02
CA LEU A 420 0.76 31.13 -10.21
C LEU A 420 -0.29 30.05 -10.45
N PHE A 421 -1.05 29.62 -9.43
CA PHE A 421 -2.03 28.53 -9.53
C PHE A 421 -3.46 28.95 -9.17
N VAL A 422 -3.69 30.19 -8.76
CA VAL A 422 -5.03 30.65 -8.36
C VAL A 422 -5.39 31.93 -9.13
N ASN A 423 -6.54 31.92 -9.80
CA ASN A 423 -7.03 33.09 -10.51
C ASN A 423 -7.80 34.07 -9.60
N GLU A 424 -8.24 35.19 -10.14
CA GLU A 424 -8.97 36.23 -9.38
C GLU A 424 -10.30 35.74 -8.79
N GLU A 425 -10.89 34.69 -9.37
CA GLU A 425 -12.14 34.06 -8.93
C GLU A 425 -11.90 32.95 -7.88
N GLY A 426 -10.64 32.71 -7.50
CA GLY A 426 -10.26 31.67 -6.55
C GLY A 426 -10.27 30.25 -7.13
N ARG A 427 -10.33 30.12 -8.48
CA ARG A 427 -10.21 28.82 -9.14
C ARG A 427 -8.75 28.44 -9.35
N THR A 428 -8.48 27.15 -9.24
CA THR A 428 -7.15 26.61 -9.55
C THR A 428 -6.94 26.48 -11.06
N PHE A 429 -5.72 26.72 -11.52
CA PHE A 429 -5.34 26.57 -12.92
C PHE A 429 -3.89 26.08 -13.08
N ALA A 430 -3.59 25.49 -14.23
CA ALA A 430 -2.24 25.12 -14.60
C ALA A 430 -1.51 26.35 -15.17
N PRO A 431 -0.36 26.73 -14.61
CA PRO A 431 0.42 27.86 -15.14
C PRO A 431 1.05 27.52 -16.48
N THR A 432 1.42 28.55 -17.25
CA THR A 432 2.14 28.36 -18.52
C THR A 432 3.64 28.13 -18.28
N VAL A 433 4.32 27.49 -19.27
CA VAL A 433 5.80 27.37 -19.28
C VAL A 433 6.45 28.73 -19.09
N GLU A 434 6.00 29.75 -19.85
CA GLU A 434 6.53 31.10 -19.78
C GLU A 434 6.39 31.72 -18.38
N SER A 435 5.28 31.47 -17.68
CA SER A 435 5.05 32.00 -16.33
C SER A 435 5.98 31.40 -15.29
N ILE A 436 6.43 30.16 -15.48
CA ILE A 436 7.34 29.47 -14.53
C ILE A 436 8.81 29.69 -14.91
N PHE A 437 9.16 29.50 -16.17
CA PHE A 437 10.55 29.45 -16.62
C PHE A 437 11.04 30.73 -17.32
N GLY A 438 10.13 31.65 -17.63
CA GLY A 438 10.43 32.84 -18.42
C GLY A 438 10.35 32.61 -19.95
N LYS A 439 10.39 33.74 -20.71
CA LYS A 439 10.15 33.74 -22.18
C LYS A 439 11.17 32.98 -23.02
N ASP A 440 12.39 32.87 -22.53
CA ASP A 440 13.52 32.29 -23.29
C ASP A 440 13.81 30.84 -22.92
N SER A 441 12.91 30.18 -22.13
CA SER A 441 13.14 28.82 -21.70
C SER A 441 12.95 27.80 -22.83
N GLN A 442 14.00 27.02 -23.09
CA GLN A 442 13.95 25.83 -23.95
C GLN A 442 13.75 24.53 -23.19
N VAL A 443 13.17 24.58 -22.00
CA VAL A 443 12.92 23.39 -21.19
C VAL A 443 11.93 22.50 -21.94
N GLY A 444 12.40 21.34 -22.36
CA GLY A 444 11.56 20.29 -22.97
C GLY A 444 10.45 19.91 -21.99
N MET A 445 9.21 19.99 -22.46
CA MET A 445 8.06 19.67 -21.63
C MET A 445 7.87 18.17 -21.50
N TRP A 446 7.78 17.68 -20.27
CA TRP A 446 7.17 16.38 -20.00
C TRP A 446 5.65 16.50 -20.18
N PRO A 447 4.98 15.54 -20.84
CA PRO A 447 3.53 15.57 -21.02
C PRO A 447 2.81 15.77 -19.68
N GLY A 448 2.01 16.82 -19.55
CA GLY A 448 1.17 17.10 -18.37
C GLY A 448 1.69 18.12 -17.37
N THR A 449 2.89 18.71 -17.53
CA THR A 449 3.49 19.61 -16.53
C THR A 449 3.16 21.09 -16.71
N ALA A 450 3.14 21.61 -17.94
CA ALA A 450 2.71 22.99 -18.20
C ALA A 450 2.04 23.10 -19.56
N ALA A 451 1.10 24.03 -19.70
CA ALA A 451 0.38 24.27 -20.92
C ALA A 451 0.99 25.45 -21.70
N THR A 452 0.75 25.52 -23.00
CA THR A 452 1.05 26.71 -23.80
C THR A 452 0.15 27.90 -23.42
N GLU A 453 -1.06 27.58 -22.90
CA GLU A 453 -2.03 28.57 -22.37
C GLU A 453 -2.46 28.15 -20.96
N ALA A 454 -2.69 29.13 -20.08
CA ALA A 454 -3.19 28.88 -18.73
C ALA A 454 -4.58 28.21 -18.80
N LYS A 455 -4.73 27.06 -18.13
CA LYS A 455 -5.93 26.24 -18.18
C LYS A 455 -6.50 26.00 -16.77
N ILE A 456 -7.82 26.24 -16.62
CA ILE A 456 -8.52 25.91 -15.37
C ILE A 456 -8.42 24.41 -15.13
N VAL A 457 -8.01 24.02 -13.93
CA VAL A 457 -7.88 22.63 -13.47
C VAL A 457 -9.17 22.15 -12.80
N ASP A 458 -9.72 22.87 -11.86
CA ASP A 458 -11.06 22.72 -11.22
C ASP A 458 -11.45 21.28 -10.84
N THR A 459 -10.50 20.48 -10.34
CA THR A 459 -10.73 19.12 -9.84
C THR A 459 -10.89 19.11 -8.31
N GLN A 460 -11.49 18.07 -7.73
CA GLN A 460 -11.58 17.95 -6.27
C GLN A 460 -10.18 18.04 -5.62
N THR A 461 -9.21 17.32 -6.16
CA THR A 461 -7.84 17.29 -5.64
C THR A 461 -7.12 18.64 -5.75
N SER A 462 -7.40 19.42 -6.79
CA SER A 462 -6.75 20.73 -6.98
C SER A 462 -7.14 21.75 -5.91
N TYR A 463 -8.25 21.53 -5.23
CA TYR A 463 -8.67 22.33 -4.08
C TYR A 463 -8.32 21.67 -2.75
N VAL A 464 -8.60 20.37 -2.59
CA VAL A 464 -8.50 19.72 -1.28
C VAL A 464 -7.08 19.68 -0.75
N VAL A 465 -6.09 19.35 -1.59
CA VAL A 465 -4.69 19.25 -1.15
C VAL A 465 -4.13 20.62 -0.71
N PRO A 466 -4.26 21.69 -1.49
CA PRO A 466 -3.81 23.00 -1.03
C PRO A 466 -4.63 23.59 0.14
N LEU A 467 -5.91 23.22 0.29
CA LEU A 467 -6.72 23.62 1.45
C LEU A 467 -6.20 22.94 2.72
N GLN A 468 -5.92 21.65 2.67
CA GLN A 468 -5.36 20.89 3.79
C GLN A 468 -4.02 21.43 4.26
N PHE A 469 -3.19 21.90 3.33
CA PHE A 469 -1.85 22.42 3.64
C PHE A 469 -1.83 23.95 3.84
N ASP A 470 -3.00 24.56 4.00
CA ASP A 470 -3.23 25.99 4.24
C ASP A 470 -2.52 26.92 3.21
N LEU A 471 -2.52 26.53 1.93
CA LEU A 471 -1.84 27.30 0.88
C LEU A 471 -2.65 28.45 0.34
N PHE A 472 -3.97 28.37 0.33
CA PHE A 472 -4.78 29.53 -0.10
C PHE A 472 -4.62 30.68 0.88
N ASN A 473 -4.47 31.90 0.35
CA ASN A 473 -4.49 33.10 1.17
C ASN A 473 -5.91 33.39 1.70
N GLU A 474 -6.04 34.32 2.64
CA GLU A 474 -7.32 34.66 3.29
C GLU A 474 -8.44 35.05 2.30
N LYS A 475 -8.08 35.68 1.17
CA LYS A 475 -9.03 36.05 0.12
C LYS A 475 -9.51 34.84 -0.65
N ASN A 476 -8.61 33.93 -1.00
CA ASN A 476 -8.87 32.82 -1.90
C ASN A 476 -9.44 31.59 -1.17
N LYS A 477 -9.11 31.36 0.10
CA LYS A 477 -9.54 30.19 0.88
C LYS A 477 -11.07 29.96 0.86
N PRO A 478 -11.91 30.97 1.17
CA PRO A 478 -13.37 30.77 1.13
C PRO A 478 -13.92 30.55 -0.29
N LEU A 479 -13.22 31.04 -1.31
CA LEU A 479 -13.59 30.81 -2.70
C LEU A 479 -13.27 29.36 -3.10
N ALA A 480 -12.07 28.88 -2.77
CA ALA A 480 -11.60 27.52 -3.05
C ALA A 480 -12.51 26.47 -2.41
N ILE A 481 -12.88 26.64 -1.13
CA ILE A 481 -13.82 25.76 -0.43
C ILE A 481 -15.17 25.69 -1.16
N ARG A 482 -15.70 26.84 -1.58
CA ARG A 482 -16.95 26.91 -2.33
C ARG A 482 -16.86 26.18 -3.66
N HIS A 483 -15.76 26.35 -4.41
CA HIS A 483 -15.53 25.64 -5.67
C HIS A 483 -15.40 24.14 -5.48
N LEU A 484 -14.72 23.69 -4.39
CA LEU A 484 -14.68 22.26 -4.02
C LEU A 484 -16.09 21.71 -3.81
N VAL A 485 -16.91 22.38 -3.02
CA VAL A 485 -18.29 21.96 -2.73
C VAL A 485 -19.16 21.97 -4.00
N GLU A 486 -19.02 22.98 -4.86
CA GLU A 486 -19.69 23.04 -6.15
C GLU A 486 -19.29 21.87 -7.07
N ASN A 487 -18.00 21.53 -7.12
CA ASN A 487 -17.48 20.41 -7.88
C ASN A 487 -18.07 19.08 -7.37
N ILE A 488 -18.07 18.84 -6.05
CA ILE A 488 -18.66 17.64 -5.44
C ILE A 488 -20.15 17.53 -5.78
N LYS A 489 -20.91 18.62 -5.69
CA LYS A 489 -22.35 18.64 -6.06
C LYS A 489 -22.56 18.37 -7.54
N LYS A 490 -21.73 18.93 -8.42
CA LYS A 490 -21.76 18.69 -9.88
C LYS A 490 -21.54 17.20 -10.20
N HIS A 491 -20.73 16.50 -9.42
CA HIS A 491 -20.50 15.07 -9.53
C HIS A 491 -21.47 14.21 -8.70
N ASN A 492 -22.65 14.76 -8.33
CA ASN A 492 -23.67 14.03 -7.56
C ASN A 492 -23.16 13.41 -6.26
N TYR A 493 -22.25 14.10 -5.57
CA TYR A 493 -21.59 13.61 -4.35
C TYR A 493 -20.83 12.30 -4.56
N THR A 494 -20.12 12.16 -5.67
CA THR A 494 -19.19 11.06 -5.93
C THR A 494 -17.74 11.56 -5.94
N LEU A 495 -16.83 10.62 -5.77
CA LEU A 495 -15.38 10.90 -5.68
C LEU A 495 -14.78 11.04 -7.07
N THR A 496 -13.91 12.04 -7.25
CA THR A 496 -13.04 12.12 -8.43
C THR A 496 -11.57 12.05 -8.08
N THR A 497 -11.24 12.02 -6.78
CA THR A 497 -9.88 11.99 -6.23
C THR A 497 -9.20 10.63 -6.40
N GLY A 498 -7.87 10.65 -6.40
CA GLY A 498 -6.98 9.50 -6.31
C GLY A 498 -6.34 9.39 -4.93
N PHE A 499 -5.11 8.84 -4.87
CA PHE A 499 -4.45 8.50 -3.61
C PHE A 499 -4.10 9.70 -2.74
N ILE A 500 -3.66 10.82 -3.33
CA ILE A 500 -3.22 11.99 -2.57
C ILE A 500 -4.34 12.99 -2.24
N GLY A 501 -5.46 12.95 -2.97
CA GLY A 501 -6.61 13.81 -2.70
C GLY A 501 -7.61 13.19 -1.72
N THR A 502 -7.83 11.88 -1.80
CA THR A 502 -8.83 11.16 -1.00
C THR A 502 -8.66 11.28 0.52
N PRO A 503 -7.44 11.19 1.10
CA PRO A 503 -7.25 11.24 2.55
C PRO A 503 -7.78 12.50 3.21
N TYR A 504 -7.69 13.62 2.49
CA TYR A 504 -7.97 14.95 3.04
C TYR A 504 -9.38 15.47 2.72
N LEU A 505 -10.09 14.84 1.77
CA LEU A 505 -11.32 15.40 1.21
C LEU A 505 -12.39 15.66 2.28
N ASN A 506 -12.73 14.65 3.05
CA ASN A 506 -13.75 14.76 4.08
C ASN A 506 -13.27 15.61 5.29
N LEU A 507 -11.97 15.55 5.62
CA LEU A 507 -11.38 16.40 6.66
C LEU A 507 -11.55 17.88 6.30
N VAL A 508 -11.12 18.28 5.10
CA VAL A 508 -11.24 19.67 4.62
C VAL A 508 -12.69 20.15 4.60
N LEU A 509 -13.64 19.30 4.20
CA LEU A 509 -15.05 19.66 4.23
C LEU A 509 -15.54 19.94 5.66
N SER A 510 -15.26 19.04 6.58
CA SER A 510 -15.70 19.16 7.97
C SER A 510 -14.99 20.31 8.71
N ASP A 511 -13.68 20.49 8.52
CA ASP A 511 -12.91 21.62 9.09
C ASP A 511 -13.45 22.99 8.66
N ASN A 512 -14.17 23.04 7.54
CA ASN A 512 -14.74 24.28 6.99
C ASN A 512 -16.27 24.35 7.10
N GLY A 513 -16.89 23.49 7.94
CA GLY A 513 -18.32 23.53 8.27
C GLY A 513 -19.25 22.95 7.21
N TYR A 514 -18.76 22.06 6.32
CA TYR A 514 -19.53 21.36 5.30
C TYR A 514 -19.74 19.89 5.66
N ASP A 515 -20.05 19.59 6.92
CA ASP A 515 -20.32 18.22 7.40
C ASP A 515 -21.42 17.53 6.60
N ASP A 516 -22.48 18.26 6.21
CA ASP A 516 -23.56 17.72 5.42
C ASP A 516 -23.09 17.21 4.04
N VAL A 517 -22.10 17.87 3.45
CA VAL A 517 -21.47 17.43 2.19
C VAL A 517 -20.55 16.25 2.41
N ALA A 518 -19.76 16.29 3.49
CA ALA A 518 -18.85 15.20 3.87
C ALA A 518 -19.62 13.88 4.13
N TYR A 519 -20.71 13.93 4.90
CA TYR A 519 -21.56 12.76 5.14
C TYR A 519 -22.24 12.24 3.88
N LYS A 520 -22.80 13.12 3.03
CA LYS A 520 -23.41 12.70 1.75
C LYS A 520 -22.41 12.01 0.83
N LEU A 521 -21.17 12.51 0.79
CA LEU A 521 -20.08 11.91 0.02
C LEU A 521 -19.69 10.54 0.59
N PHE A 522 -19.57 10.44 1.91
CA PHE A 522 -19.21 9.22 2.62
C PHE A 522 -20.27 8.11 2.50
N GLU A 523 -21.55 8.46 2.65
CA GLU A 523 -22.68 7.53 2.57
C GLU A 523 -23.08 7.17 1.13
N GLN A 524 -22.42 7.76 0.12
CA GLN A 524 -22.70 7.49 -1.29
C GLN A 524 -22.45 6.01 -1.61
N THR A 525 -23.40 5.41 -2.32
CA THR A 525 -23.33 4.01 -2.77
C THR A 525 -23.16 3.84 -4.27
N ALA A 526 -23.39 4.93 -5.03
CA ALA A 526 -23.12 4.93 -6.47
C ALA A 526 -21.61 5.01 -6.74
N TYR A 527 -21.17 4.41 -7.84
CA TYR A 527 -19.80 4.52 -8.33
C TYR A 527 -19.50 5.95 -8.83
N PRO A 528 -18.34 6.53 -8.49
CA PRO A 528 -17.28 6.08 -7.56
C PRO A 528 -17.57 6.51 -6.09
N SER A 529 -17.46 5.58 -5.15
CA SER A 529 -17.62 5.85 -3.71
C SER A 529 -16.98 4.74 -2.87
N TRP A 530 -16.76 4.97 -1.55
CA TRP A 530 -16.24 3.95 -0.64
C TRP A 530 -17.21 2.78 -0.42
N LEU A 531 -18.53 3.03 -0.45
CA LEU A 531 -19.52 1.98 -0.19
C LEU A 531 -19.89 1.18 -1.45
N TYR A 532 -19.53 1.64 -2.65
CA TYR A 532 -19.75 0.86 -3.87
C TYR A 532 -19.04 -0.50 -3.84
N PRO A 533 -17.72 -0.59 -3.55
CA PRO A 533 -17.04 -1.89 -3.40
C PRO A 533 -17.64 -2.77 -2.32
N VAL A 534 -18.09 -2.19 -1.20
CA VAL A 534 -18.77 -2.92 -0.11
C VAL A 534 -20.02 -3.63 -0.63
N LEU A 535 -20.83 -2.95 -1.44
CA LEU A 535 -22.03 -3.53 -2.07
C LEU A 535 -21.71 -4.59 -3.13
N GLN A 536 -20.48 -4.58 -3.67
CA GLN A 536 -19.98 -5.64 -4.56
C GLN A 536 -19.31 -6.80 -3.80
N GLY A 537 -19.42 -6.85 -2.48
CA GLY A 537 -18.90 -7.92 -1.64
C GLY A 537 -17.40 -7.81 -1.30
N ALA A 538 -16.82 -6.62 -1.44
CA ALA A 538 -15.43 -6.36 -1.03
C ALA A 538 -15.21 -6.68 0.45
N THR A 539 -14.07 -7.28 0.74
CA THR A 539 -13.62 -7.62 2.10
C THR A 539 -12.29 -6.97 2.47
N THR A 540 -11.75 -6.18 1.55
CA THR A 540 -10.55 -5.34 1.64
C THR A 540 -10.80 -4.06 0.83
N ILE A 541 -9.95 -3.06 1.00
CA ILE A 541 -9.99 -1.85 0.16
C ILE A 541 -9.39 -2.18 -1.21
N TRP A 542 -10.02 -1.70 -2.28
CA TRP A 542 -9.58 -1.87 -3.65
C TRP A 542 -8.63 -0.76 -4.09
N GLU A 543 -7.73 -1.06 -5.03
CA GLU A 543 -6.77 -0.12 -5.60
C GLU A 543 -7.42 1.02 -6.37
N ARG A 544 -8.48 0.70 -7.11
CA ARG A 544 -9.15 1.64 -8.00
C ARG A 544 -10.64 1.72 -7.66
N TRP A 545 -11.24 2.88 -7.86
CA TRP A 545 -12.70 2.99 -7.77
C TRP A 545 -13.41 2.02 -8.73
N ASN A 546 -12.82 1.78 -9.91
CA ASN A 546 -13.31 0.86 -10.94
C ASN A 546 -12.57 -0.48 -10.99
N SER A 547 -12.03 -0.98 -9.87
CA SER A 547 -11.40 -2.32 -9.85
C SER A 547 -12.36 -3.40 -10.34
N TYR A 548 -13.64 -3.25 -10.01
CA TYR A 548 -14.73 -4.03 -10.57
C TYR A 548 -16.02 -3.19 -10.62
N THR A 549 -16.76 -3.27 -11.74
CA THR A 549 -18.10 -2.71 -11.85
C THR A 549 -19.08 -3.73 -12.44
N LEU A 550 -20.37 -3.61 -12.10
CA LEU A 550 -21.39 -4.52 -12.64
C LEU A 550 -21.54 -4.40 -14.17
N VAL A 551 -21.28 -3.21 -14.72
CA VAL A 551 -21.41 -2.92 -16.16
C VAL A 551 -20.19 -3.38 -16.93
N ASN A 552 -18.99 -2.98 -16.47
CA ASN A 552 -17.74 -3.18 -17.19
C ASN A 552 -16.93 -4.41 -16.73
N GLY A 553 -17.32 -5.05 -15.63
CA GLY A 553 -16.56 -6.15 -15.04
C GLY A 553 -15.25 -5.67 -14.39
N PHE A 554 -14.20 -6.47 -14.53
CA PHE A 554 -12.87 -6.14 -14.01
C PHE A 554 -12.26 -4.93 -14.72
N GLY A 555 -11.53 -4.12 -13.95
CA GLY A 555 -10.76 -2.98 -14.43
C GLY A 555 -9.51 -3.40 -15.23
N PRO A 556 -8.59 -2.48 -15.53
CA PRO A 556 -7.38 -2.75 -16.31
C PRO A 556 -6.54 -3.87 -15.67
N VAL A 557 -6.09 -4.84 -16.50
CA VAL A 557 -5.36 -6.01 -15.99
C VAL A 557 -3.96 -5.67 -15.46
N ASP A 558 -3.34 -4.64 -16.00
CA ASP A 558 -1.98 -4.22 -15.70
C ASP A 558 -1.87 -3.44 -14.38
N MET A 559 -2.96 -2.90 -13.87
CA MET A 559 -2.99 -2.09 -12.67
C MET A 559 -4.32 -2.29 -11.92
N ASN A 560 -4.46 -3.42 -11.24
CA ASN A 560 -5.66 -3.74 -10.49
C ASN A 560 -5.37 -4.71 -9.34
N SER A 561 -5.65 -4.28 -8.11
CA SER A 561 -5.57 -5.08 -6.89
C SER A 561 -6.86 -4.93 -6.10
N PHE A 562 -7.30 -6.00 -5.46
CA PHE A 562 -8.47 -5.97 -4.58
C PHE A 562 -8.07 -5.88 -3.10
N ASN A 563 -6.76 -5.70 -2.83
CA ASN A 563 -6.22 -5.47 -1.49
C ASN A 563 -5.14 -4.39 -1.55
N HIS A 564 -5.56 -3.10 -1.40
CA HIS A 564 -4.69 -1.93 -1.58
C HIS A 564 -5.18 -0.81 -0.66
N TYR A 565 -4.49 -0.52 0.41
CA TYR A 565 -5.04 0.19 1.57
C TYR A 565 -5.22 1.71 1.41
N SER A 566 -4.66 2.37 0.40
CA SER A 566 -4.57 3.84 0.31
C SER A 566 -5.91 4.57 0.48
N TYR A 567 -6.98 4.13 -0.18
CA TYR A 567 -8.31 4.72 -0.02
C TYR A 567 -8.95 4.48 1.35
N GLY A 568 -8.39 3.58 2.15
CA GLY A 568 -8.78 3.36 3.54
C GLY A 568 -8.43 4.52 4.48
N ALA A 569 -7.64 5.49 4.02
CA ALA A 569 -7.30 6.70 4.76
C ALA A 569 -8.52 7.55 5.17
N ILE A 570 -9.71 7.32 4.61
CA ILE A 570 -10.98 7.91 5.05
C ILE A 570 -11.27 7.63 6.53
N GLU A 571 -10.69 6.60 7.12
CA GLU A 571 -10.91 6.26 8.52
C GLU A 571 -10.43 7.37 9.48
N GLU A 572 -9.44 8.16 9.10
CA GLU A 572 -9.05 9.33 9.89
C GLU A 572 -10.25 10.26 10.11
N TRP A 573 -11.01 10.56 9.06
CA TRP A 573 -12.23 11.35 9.17
C TRP A 573 -13.32 10.61 9.97
N MET A 574 -13.46 9.31 9.78
CA MET A 574 -14.41 8.51 10.56
C MET A 574 -14.13 8.63 12.07
N ILE A 575 -12.86 8.54 12.49
CA ILE A 575 -12.49 8.71 13.90
C ILE A 575 -12.68 10.16 14.35
N ALA A 576 -12.18 11.12 13.58
CA ALA A 576 -12.14 12.52 13.97
C ALA A 576 -13.54 13.16 14.05
N TYR A 577 -14.43 12.84 13.11
CA TYR A 577 -15.71 13.54 12.95
C TYR A 577 -16.93 12.69 13.31
N THR A 578 -16.96 11.39 12.99
CA THR A 578 -18.12 10.57 13.37
C THR A 578 -18.07 10.13 14.84
N LEU A 579 -16.88 9.90 15.37
CA LEU A 579 -16.68 9.62 16.81
C LEU A 579 -16.32 10.88 17.63
N GLY A 580 -15.88 11.96 16.98
CA GLY A 580 -15.44 13.19 17.64
C GLY A 580 -14.11 13.05 18.38
N ILE A 581 -13.27 12.09 18.01
CA ILE A 581 -11.96 11.86 18.62
C ILE A 581 -10.90 12.52 17.74
N GLN A 582 -10.56 13.76 18.09
CA GLN A 582 -9.55 14.53 17.37
C GLN A 582 -8.24 14.57 18.14
N ARG A 583 -7.15 14.53 17.42
CA ARG A 583 -5.80 14.67 17.97
C ARG A 583 -5.45 16.15 18.13
N ASP A 584 -4.75 16.47 19.22
CA ASP A 584 -4.09 17.77 19.34
C ASP A 584 -2.82 17.77 18.47
N GLU A 585 -2.82 18.58 17.41
CA GLU A 585 -1.70 18.66 16.47
C GLU A 585 -0.44 19.29 17.09
N GLU A 586 -0.58 20.04 18.20
CA GLU A 586 0.55 20.67 18.89
C GLU A 586 1.16 19.77 19.98
N GLN A 587 0.42 18.77 20.45
CA GLN A 587 0.86 17.88 21.52
C GLN A 587 0.71 16.41 21.10
N PRO A 588 1.77 15.60 21.21
CA PRO A 588 1.67 14.16 20.97
C PRO A 588 0.75 13.51 22.00
N ALA A 589 0.14 12.39 21.62
CA ALA A 589 -0.78 11.62 22.45
C ALA A 589 -0.09 11.02 23.69
#